data_8ef598b75844def2c54692fbb36e53e3
#
_entry.id   8ef598b75844def2c54692fbb36e53e3
#
_cell.length_a   1.000
_cell.length_b   1.000
_cell.length_c   1.000
_cell.angle_alpha   90.00
_cell.angle_beta   90.00
_cell.angle_gamma   90.00
#
_symmetry.space_group_name_H-M   'P 1'
#
loop_
_entity.id
_entity.type
_entity.pdbx_description
1 polymer ?
#
loop_
_entity_poly.entity_id
_entity_poly.type
_entity_poly.pdbx_seq_one_letter_code
_entity_poly.pdbx_strand_id
1 'polypeptide(L)' 'MEIRNLVSFVQVAEHNSFTKAARILGYSQSTISFQIKQLEEELGCLLFERINHTISLTEKGEKWK' A
#
# COMPACT_ATOMS: atom_id res chain seq x y z
N MET A 1 -2.46 10.07 -10.92
CA MET A 1 -2.66 9.00 -9.92
C MET A 1 -3.41 7.84 -10.57
N GLU A 2 -2.81 6.67 -10.53
CA GLU A 2 -3.42 5.49 -11.12
C GLU A 2 -4.45 4.88 -10.19
N ILE A 3 -5.59 4.50 -10.76
CA ILE A 3 -6.64 3.87 -9.95
C ILE A 3 -6.16 2.53 -9.38
N ARG A 4 -5.31 1.81 -10.14
CA ARG A 4 -4.74 0.54 -9.67
C ARG A 4 -3.90 0.72 -8.41
N ASN A 5 -3.20 1.85 -8.31
CA ASN A 5 -2.41 2.14 -7.13
C ASN A 5 -3.31 2.34 -5.90
N LEU A 6 -4.44 3.00 -6.10
CA LEU A 6 -5.40 3.18 -5.02
C LEU A 6 -6.04 1.87 -4.58
N VAL A 7 -6.39 1.01 -5.54
CA VAL A 7 -6.94 -0.30 -5.23
C VAL A 7 -5.94 -1.11 -4.42
N SER A 8 -4.69 -1.12 -4.84
CA SER A 8 -3.64 -1.82 -4.11
C SER A 8 -3.46 -1.28 -2.70
N PHE A 9 -3.49 0.04 -2.56
CA PHE A 9 -3.39 0.69 -1.25
C PHE A 9 -4.50 0.23 -0.31
N VAL A 10 -5.74 0.24 -0.79
CA VAL A 10 -6.90 -0.17 0.01
C VAL A 10 -6.75 -1.62 0.46
N GLN A 11 -6.35 -2.51 -0.46
CA GLN A 11 -6.20 -3.92 -0.12
C GLN A 11 -5.09 -4.16 0.90
N VAL A 12 -3.96 -3.48 0.73
CA VAL A 12 -2.87 -3.59 1.70
C VAL A 12 -3.32 -3.08 3.07
N ALA A 13 -4.05 -1.97 3.10
CA ALA A 13 -4.52 -1.38 4.33
C ALA A 13 -5.52 -2.28 5.05
N GLU A 14 -6.42 -2.91 4.30
CA GLU A 14 -7.43 -3.80 4.89
C GLU A 14 -6.81 -5.06 5.49
N HIS A 15 -5.80 -5.60 4.85
CA HIS A 15 -5.20 -6.88 5.26
C HIS A 15 -3.90 -6.72 6.04
N ASN A 16 -3.38 -5.50 6.11
CA ASN A 16 -2.07 -5.21 6.72
C ASN A 16 -0.99 -6.13 6.17
N SER A 17 -1.05 -6.42 4.87
CA SER A 17 -0.14 -7.37 4.26
C SER A 17 -0.01 -7.11 2.77
N PHE A 18 1.23 -6.91 2.31
CA PHE A 18 1.52 -6.79 0.89
C PHE A 18 1.30 -8.12 0.18
N THR A 19 1.67 -9.21 0.83
CA THR A 19 1.54 -10.55 0.26
C THR A 19 0.08 -10.91 0.02
N LYS A 20 -0.79 -10.64 0.99
CA LYS A 20 -2.21 -10.92 0.83
C LYS A 20 -2.85 -10.07 -0.24
N ALA A 21 -2.50 -8.79 -0.28
CA ALA A 21 -3.03 -7.89 -1.31
C ALA A 21 -2.62 -8.37 -2.70
N ALA A 22 -1.37 -8.77 -2.86
CA ALA A 22 -0.88 -9.29 -4.14
C ALA A 22 -1.66 -10.52 -4.56
N ARG A 23 -1.90 -11.44 -3.62
CA ARG A 23 -2.63 -12.66 -3.91
C ARG A 23 -4.06 -12.37 -4.35
N ILE A 24 -4.73 -11.47 -3.63
CA ILE A 24 -6.12 -11.12 -3.94
C ILE A 24 -6.24 -10.47 -5.30
N LEU A 25 -5.31 -9.59 -5.63
CA LEU A 25 -5.37 -8.82 -6.88
C LEU A 25 -4.71 -9.53 -8.06
N GLY A 26 -4.02 -10.64 -7.81
CA GLY A 26 -3.34 -11.38 -8.87
C GLY A 26 -2.04 -10.76 -9.32
N TYR A 27 -1.37 -10.01 -8.43
CA TYR A 27 -0.09 -9.37 -8.71
C TYR A 27 1.02 -10.03 -7.91
N SER A 28 2.27 -9.76 -8.31
CA SER A 28 3.41 -10.12 -7.47
C SER A 28 3.54 -9.10 -6.35
N GLN A 29 4.22 -9.48 -5.28
CA GLN A 29 4.48 -8.56 -4.17
C GLN A 29 5.28 -7.36 -4.64
N SER A 30 6.22 -7.58 -5.56
CA SER A 30 7.02 -6.48 -6.14
C SER A 30 6.15 -5.44 -6.83
N THR A 31 5.13 -5.91 -7.55
CA THR A 31 4.20 -5.03 -8.24
C THR A 31 3.42 -4.18 -7.24
N ILE A 32 2.92 -4.80 -6.17
CA ILE A 32 2.20 -4.07 -5.12
C ILE A 32 3.12 -3.02 -4.48
N SER A 33 4.35 -3.41 -4.14
CA SER A 33 5.31 -2.48 -3.54
C SER A 33 5.58 -1.29 -4.44
N PHE A 34 5.74 -1.54 -5.75
CA PHE A 34 5.96 -0.48 -6.72
C PHE A 34 4.77 0.46 -6.80
N GLN A 35 3.56 -0.10 -6.84
CA GLN A 35 2.34 0.71 -6.92
C GLN A 35 2.17 1.60 -5.70
N ILE A 36 2.42 1.05 -4.52
CA ILE A 36 2.33 1.83 -3.28
C ILE A 36 3.39 2.93 -3.26
N LYS A 37 4.62 2.61 -3.65
CA LYS A 37 5.69 3.59 -3.69
C LYS A 37 5.37 4.73 -4.65
N GLN A 38 4.84 4.40 -5.81
CA GLN A 38 4.46 5.41 -6.80
C GLN A 38 3.37 6.33 -6.24
N LEU A 39 2.38 5.76 -5.55
CA LEU A 39 1.34 6.54 -4.91
C LEU A 39 1.90 7.46 -3.83
N GLU A 40 2.80 6.94 -3.01
CA GLU A 40 3.45 7.73 -1.97
C GLU A 40 4.22 8.92 -2.57
N GLU A 41 4.92 8.69 -3.66
CA GLU A 41 5.65 9.76 -4.34
C GLU A 41 4.69 10.83 -4.88
N GLU A 42 3.58 10.43 -5.45
CA GLU A 42 2.58 11.37 -5.96
C GLU A 42 1.96 12.21 -4.86
N LEU A 43 1.70 11.60 -3.70
CA LEU A 43 1.08 12.28 -2.57
C LEU A 43 2.09 13.04 -1.73
N GLY A 44 3.37 12.77 -1.91
CA GLY A 44 4.43 13.44 -1.16
C GLY A 44 4.50 13.01 0.30
N CYS A 45 4.02 11.81 0.63
CA CYS A 45 4.07 11.32 2.00
C CYS A 45 4.08 9.80 2.01
N LEU A 46 4.55 9.24 3.12
CA LEU A 46 4.53 7.79 3.31
C LEU A 46 3.16 7.36 3.80
N LEU A 47 2.65 6.28 3.23
CA LEU A 47 1.34 5.74 3.61
C LEU A 47 1.47 4.59 4.60
N PHE A 48 2.59 3.86 4.56
CA PHE A 48 2.81 2.72 5.44
C PHE A 48 4.17 2.81 6.12
N GLU A 49 4.23 2.28 7.34
CA GLU A 49 5.47 2.14 8.09
C GLU A 49 5.68 0.67 8.40
N ARG A 50 6.95 0.26 8.47
CA ARG A 50 7.30 -1.10 8.90
C ARG A 50 7.98 -1.02 10.26
N ILE A 51 7.34 -1.64 11.25
CA ILE A 51 7.87 -1.70 12.61
C ILE A 51 7.86 -3.17 13.01
N ASN A 52 9.04 -3.71 13.34
CA ASN A 52 9.18 -5.11 13.76
C ASN A 52 8.52 -6.08 12.79
N HIS A 53 8.75 -5.87 11.48
CA HIS A 53 8.19 -6.70 10.40
C HIS A 53 6.68 -6.60 10.28
N THR A 54 6.06 -5.65 10.96
CA THR A 54 4.63 -5.41 10.88
C THR A 54 4.39 -4.14 10.08
N ILE A 55 3.39 -4.16 9.21
CA ILE A 55 3.01 -3.01 8.42
C ILE A 55 1.88 -2.27 9.13
N SER A 56 2.03 -0.96 9.28
CA SER A 56 1.01 -0.10 9.86
C SER A 56 0.78 1.10 8.97
N LEU A 57 -0.45 1.59 8.94
CA LEU A 57 -0.74 2.83 8.25
C LEU A 57 -0.13 4.00 9.01
N THR A 58 0.47 4.93 8.27
CA THR A 58 0.91 6.19 8.86
C THR A 58 -0.31 7.07 9.09
N GLU A 59 -0.12 8.16 9.83
CA GLU A 59 -1.18 9.13 10.03
C GLU A 59 -1.71 9.66 8.70
N LYS A 60 -0.82 9.89 7.75
CA LYS A 60 -1.20 10.33 6.40
C LYS A 60 -1.94 9.23 5.64
N GLY A 61 -1.48 7.99 5.80
CA GLY A 61 -2.15 6.87 5.17
C GLY A 61 -3.58 6.69 5.63
N GLU A 62 -3.85 6.93 6.90
CA GLU A 62 -5.20 6.85 7.44
C GLU A 62 -6.13 7.90 6.84
N LYS A 63 -5.60 9.07 6.53
CA LYS A 63 -6.38 10.12 5.90
C LYS A 63 -6.84 9.75 4.50
N TRP A 64 -6.02 8.99 3.78
CA TRP A 64 -6.31 8.62 2.40
C TRP A 64 -7.08 7.31 2.30
N LYS A 65 -7.17 6.59 3.39
CA LYS A 65 -7.94 5.35 3.42
C LYS A 65 -9.46 5.62 3.28
#